data_6533472fb1211f788e57538795ad6305
#
_entry.id   6533472fb1211f788e57538795ad6305
#
_cell.length_a   1.000
_cell.length_b   1.000
_cell.length_c   1.000
_cell.angle_alpha   90.00
_cell.angle_beta   90.00
_cell.angle_gamma   90.00
#
_symmetry.space_group_name_H-M   'P 1'
#
loop_
_entity.id
_entity.type
_entity.pdbx_description
1 polymer ?
#
loop_
_entity_poly.entity_id
_entity_poly.type
_entity_poly.pdbx_seq_one_letter_code
_entity_poly.pdbx_strand_id
1 'polypeptide(L)'
;FYLVAISAFLSFFIPNAITVLTLLPLLELLRRSYEESNRSSKNVATMLALSTIYGANIGGMGSITATPANGILVTYAVLNDIPGTRNLSFASWLVWGIPLVIIFVCIAGLIISLLLRPWRHQQYYIQLPFDAGKTFHPFQKITVWLTVYYFLSSFILSLLMMYFPGQTVLVLYISGILTLLLVVILFFLPVKAGSESNSRQALLTLADCYNELPTKGFIFVGIAVVLAAVLYALGIHEFFAGWAESIIPTGLSLFALFFLVALATSFSTEVLSNTAVQLSFFVITIPLSQTLGFSALAMLMIVTLSSTSAFMSPIATGVNGLAFGGVKDVSFSRMLVVGFFMNIAGAGLITSWVLVVVDRLYGFIG
;
A
#
# COMPACT_ATOMS: atom_id res chain seq x y z
N PHE A 1 -1.55 -0.76 19.48
CA PHE A 1 -1.80 0.47 18.72
C PHE A 1 -0.50 1.07 18.17
N TYR A 2 0.50 1.36 19.02
CA TYR A 2 1.79 1.95 18.59
C TYR A 2 2.47 1.14 17.47
N LEU A 3 2.44 -0.18 17.54
CA LEU A 3 3.07 -1.03 16.53
C LEU A 3 2.37 -0.93 15.17
N VAL A 4 1.02 -0.84 15.14
CA VAL A 4 0.26 -0.57 13.90
C VAL A 4 0.67 0.79 13.33
N ALA A 5 0.74 1.82 14.18
CA ALA A 5 1.09 3.18 13.76
C ALA A 5 2.54 3.28 13.24
N ILE A 6 3.51 2.67 13.94
CA ILE A 6 4.92 2.65 13.51
C ILE A 6 5.06 1.89 12.20
N SER A 7 4.42 0.71 12.07
CA SER A 7 4.45 -0.07 10.84
C SER A 7 3.82 0.70 9.67
N ALA A 8 2.70 1.38 9.89
CA ALA A 8 2.05 2.21 8.88
C ALA A 8 2.93 3.41 8.48
N PHE A 9 3.56 4.07 9.46
CA PHE A 9 4.47 5.17 9.19
C PHE A 9 5.69 4.73 8.37
N LEU A 10 6.31 3.61 8.71
CA LEU A 10 7.44 3.09 7.94
C LEU A 10 7.01 2.71 6.52
N SER A 11 5.88 2.01 6.39
CA SER A 11 5.38 1.53 5.10
C SER A 11 4.86 2.63 4.18
N PHE A 12 4.65 3.82 4.71
CA PHE A 12 4.37 5.01 3.92
C PHE A 12 5.57 5.43 3.05
N PHE A 13 6.80 5.16 3.52
CA PHE A 13 8.05 5.58 2.87
C PHE A 13 8.81 4.44 2.20
N ILE A 14 8.69 3.22 2.72
CA ILE A 14 9.43 2.03 2.25
C ILE A 14 8.45 0.90 1.93
N PRO A 15 8.82 -0.02 1.02
CA PRO A 15 7.95 -1.14 0.67
C PRO A 15 7.49 -1.95 1.87
N ASN A 16 6.22 -2.37 1.86
CA ASN A 16 5.58 -3.09 2.97
C ASN A 16 6.39 -4.30 3.45
N ALA A 17 6.98 -5.07 2.53
CA ALA A 17 7.80 -6.24 2.88
C ALA A 17 9.07 -5.85 3.66
N ILE A 18 9.73 -4.76 3.28
CA ILE A 18 10.92 -4.24 3.98
C ILE A 18 10.54 -3.74 5.36
N THR A 19 9.39 -3.06 5.49
CA THR A 19 8.85 -2.65 6.80
C THR A 19 8.71 -3.85 7.74
N VAL A 20 8.10 -4.93 7.28
CA VAL A 20 7.93 -6.14 8.09
C VAL A 20 9.28 -6.77 8.44
N LEU A 21 10.16 -6.96 7.47
CA LEU A 21 11.51 -7.51 7.70
C LEU A 21 12.29 -6.68 8.73
N THR A 22 12.20 -5.37 8.67
CA THR A 22 12.87 -4.46 9.61
C THR A 22 12.33 -4.60 11.04
N LEU A 23 11.02 -4.84 11.16
CA LEU A 23 10.37 -4.98 12.46
C LEU A 23 10.47 -6.40 13.04
N LEU A 24 10.71 -7.44 12.23
CA LEU A 24 10.76 -8.84 12.71
C LEU A 24 11.67 -9.07 13.92
N PRO A 25 12.91 -8.57 13.98
CA PRO A 25 13.78 -8.75 15.16
C PRO A 25 13.15 -8.14 16.41
N LEU A 26 12.49 -6.98 16.28
CA LEU A 26 11.80 -6.33 17.39
C LEU A 26 10.59 -7.17 17.85
N LEU A 27 9.81 -7.70 16.90
CA LEU A 27 8.64 -8.54 17.22
C LEU A 27 9.04 -9.79 17.99
N GLU A 28 10.09 -10.48 17.55
CA GLU A 28 10.59 -11.69 18.22
C GLU A 28 11.16 -11.37 19.61
N LEU A 29 11.83 -10.26 19.77
CA LEU A 29 12.33 -9.79 21.06
C LEU A 29 11.17 -9.48 22.02
N LEU A 30 10.15 -8.75 21.56
CA LEU A 30 8.95 -8.48 22.34
C LEU A 30 8.25 -9.77 22.73
N ARG A 31 8.10 -10.74 21.80
CA ARG A 31 7.49 -12.03 22.05
C ARG A 31 8.21 -12.80 23.16
N ARG A 32 9.56 -12.90 23.08
CA ARG A 32 10.39 -13.58 24.09
C ARG A 32 10.26 -12.92 25.46
N SER A 33 10.30 -11.62 25.54
CA SER A 33 10.12 -10.88 26.79
C SER A 33 8.77 -11.19 27.46
N TYR A 34 7.71 -11.43 26.68
CA TYR A 34 6.43 -11.87 27.19
C TYR A 34 6.41 -13.34 27.61
N GLU A 35 7.15 -14.24 26.93
CA GLU A 35 7.25 -15.66 27.31
C GLU A 35 7.95 -15.85 28.66
N GLU A 36 9.04 -15.17 28.89
CA GLU A 36 9.83 -15.21 30.12
C GLU A 36 8.98 -14.84 31.35
N SER A 37 7.89 -14.13 31.17
CA SER A 37 6.94 -13.79 32.23
C SER A 37 5.86 -14.85 32.50
N ASN A 38 6.03 -16.06 31.99
CA ASN A 38 5.15 -17.25 32.22
C ASN A 38 3.69 -17.08 31.77
N ARG A 39 3.44 -16.31 30.69
CA ARG A 39 2.10 -16.08 30.13
C ARG A 39 1.98 -16.65 28.72
N SER A 40 0.79 -17.11 28.34
CA SER A 40 0.49 -17.71 27.02
C SER A 40 0.96 -16.81 25.87
N SER A 41 2.00 -17.22 25.16
CA SER A 41 2.64 -16.45 24.08
C SER A 41 1.79 -16.31 22.81
N LYS A 42 0.86 -17.24 22.54
CA LYS A 42 0.08 -17.30 21.28
C LYS A 42 -0.76 -16.04 20.99
N ASN A 43 -1.36 -15.44 22.01
CA ASN A 43 -2.13 -14.21 21.83
C ASN A 43 -1.25 -13.02 21.53
N VAL A 44 -0.12 -12.91 22.25
CA VAL A 44 0.84 -11.83 22.09
C VAL A 44 1.53 -11.93 20.73
N ALA A 45 2.00 -13.11 20.35
CA ALA A 45 2.59 -13.37 19.04
C ALA A 45 1.64 -12.97 17.91
N THR A 46 0.37 -13.36 18.01
CA THR A 46 -0.65 -13.01 17.02
C THR A 46 -0.90 -11.50 16.97
N MET A 47 -1.01 -10.83 18.13
CA MET A 47 -1.18 -9.37 18.18
C MET A 47 -0.01 -8.63 17.54
N LEU A 48 1.22 -9.05 17.83
CA LEU A 48 2.43 -8.44 17.28
C LEU A 48 2.49 -8.60 15.75
N ALA A 49 2.27 -9.82 15.26
CA ALA A 49 2.27 -10.10 13.82
C ALA A 49 1.17 -9.32 13.09
N LEU A 50 -0.09 -9.38 13.57
CA LEU A 50 -1.22 -8.69 12.93
C LEU A 50 -1.06 -7.16 12.98
N SER A 51 -0.56 -6.61 14.09
CA SER A 51 -0.30 -5.18 14.18
C SER A 51 0.69 -4.69 13.12
N THR A 52 1.72 -5.50 12.84
CA THR A 52 2.72 -5.17 11.84
C THR A 52 2.19 -5.36 10.43
N ILE A 53 1.48 -6.47 10.15
CA ILE A 53 0.86 -6.73 8.83
C ILE A 53 -0.14 -5.62 8.49
N TYR A 54 -1.06 -5.32 9.41
CA TYR A 54 -2.10 -4.34 9.15
C TYR A 54 -1.52 -2.94 9.00
N GLY A 55 -0.57 -2.56 9.87
CA GLY A 55 0.13 -1.30 9.73
C GLY A 55 0.82 -1.17 8.39
N ALA A 56 1.57 -2.19 7.96
CA ALA A 56 2.28 -2.16 6.69
C ALA A 56 1.33 -2.04 5.48
N ASN A 57 0.27 -2.85 5.43
CA ASN A 57 -0.70 -2.80 4.33
C ASN A 57 -1.47 -1.48 4.29
N ILE A 58 -1.88 -0.95 5.45
CA ILE A 58 -2.58 0.34 5.57
C ILE A 58 -1.66 1.51 5.18
N GLY A 59 -0.41 1.51 5.69
CA GLY A 59 0.57 2.57 5.39
C GLY A 59 0.86 2.69 3.90
N GLY A 60 0.90 1.56 3.21
CA GLY A 60 1.07 1.51 1.76
C GLY A 60 -0.03 2.20 0.94
N MET A 61 -1.20 2.46 1.52
CA MET A 61 -2.28 3.20 0.86
C MET A 61 -2.06 4.73 0.90
N GLY A 62 -1.23 5.20 1.81
CA GLY A 62 -1.10 6.64 2.11
C GLY A 62 -0.29 7.45 1.10
N SER A 63 0.55 6.81 0.30
CA SER A 63 1.39 7.48 -0.70
C SER A 63 1.28 6.78 -2.05
N ILE A 64 1.27 7.56 -3.12
CA ILE A 64 1.19 7.06 -4.50
C ILE A 64 2.34 6.11 -4.85
N THR A 65 3.50 6.27 -4.20
CA THR A 65 4.72 5.51 -4.44
C THR A 65 4.95 4.36 -3.46
N ALA A 66 4.11 4.22 -2.44
CA ALA A 66 4.34 3.25 -1.37
C ALA A 66 4.12 1.78 -1.80
N THR A 67 3.22 1.54 -2.77
CA THR A 67 2.94 0.19 -3.29
C THR A 67 2.89 0.14 -4.80
N PRO A 68 3.26 -0.99 -5.43
CA PRO A 68 3.08 -1.18 -6.87
C PRO A 68 1.63 -1.01 -7.34
N ALA A 69 0.65 -1.36 -6.52
CA ALA A 69 -0.78 -1.24 -6.85
C ALA A 69 -1.17 0.22 -7.15
N ASN A 70 -0.64 1.17 -6.37
CA ASN A 70 -0.89 2.60 -6.59
C ASN A 70 -0.31 3.08 -7.93
N GLY A 71 0.90 2.62 -8.28
CA GLY A 71 1.53 2.91 -9.57
C GLY A 71 0.76 2.31 -10.75
N ILE A 72 0.23 1.10 -10.60
CA ILE A 72 -0.62 0.44 -11.60
C ILE A 72 -1.90 1.26 -11.85
N LEU A 73 -2.56 1.76 -10.79
CA LEU A 73 -3.71 2.63 -10.93
C LEU A 73 -3.40 3.85 -11.80
N VAL A 74 -2.32 4.58 -11.46
CA VAL A 74 -1.95 5.79 -12.21
C VAL A 74 -1.63 5.47 -13.67
N THR A 75 -0.83 4.43 -13.89
CA THR A 75 -0.45 4.01 -15.25
C THR A 75 -1.68 3.59 -16.06
N TYR A 76 -2.56 2.78 -15.49
CA TYR A 76 -3.78 2.33 -16.15
C TYR A 76 -4.72 3.49 -16.48
N ALA A 77 -4.92 4.41 -15.53
CA ALA A 77 -5.78 5.57 -15.71
C ALA A 77 -5.24 6.54 -16.79
N VAL A 78 -3.91 6.73 -16.84
CA VAL A 78 -3.25 7.54 -17.89
C VAL A 78 -3.37 6.88 -19.26
N LEU A 79 -3.08 5.58 -19.37
CA LEU A 79 -3.10 4.85 -20.66
C LEU A 79 -4.50 4.74 -21.27
N ASN A 80 -5.54 4.79 -20.46
CA ASN A 80 -6.95 4.70 -20.91
C ASN A 80 -7.65 6.06 -20.91
N ASP A 81 -6.94 7.17 -20.76
CA ASP A 81 -7.47 8.54 -20.75
C ASP A 81 -8.66 8.73 -19.79
N ILE A 82 -8.60 8.08 -18.62
CA ILE A 82 -9.69 8.12 -17.64
C ILE A 82 -9.90 9.56 -17.14
N PRO A 83 -11.14 10.10 -17.20
CA PRO A 83 -11.44 11.43 -16.66
C PRO A 83 -11.02 11.56 -15.20
N GLY A 84 -10.44 12.71 -14.84
CA GLY A 84 -9.99 12.98 -13.47
C GLY A 84 -8.56 12.49 -13.16
N THR A 85 -7.88 11.78 -14.04
CA THR A 85 -6.52 11.27 -13.83
C THR A 85 -5.51 12.37 -13.46
N ARG A 86 -5.70 13.60 -13.91
CA ARG A 86 -4.86 14.76 -13.53
C ARG A 86 -4.84 15.02 -12.03
N ASN A 87 -5.85 14.57 -11.29
CA ASN A 87 -5.94 14.67 -9.84
C ASN A 87 -5.15 13.57 -9.11
N LEU A 88 -4.64 12.56 -9.82
CA LEU A 88 -3.76 11.52 -9.26
C LEU A 88 -2.31 12.01 -9.23
N SER A 89 -2.04 13.12 -8.57
CA SER A 89 -0.69 13.61 -8.34
C SER A 89 -0.19 13.19 -6.95
N PHE A 90 1.13 13.28 -6.74
CA PHE A 90 1.72 12.91 -5.44
C PHE A 90 1.14 13.76 -4.29
N ALA A 91 1.03 15.08 -4.47
CA ALA A 91 0.49 15.96 -3.44
C ALA A 91 -1.00 15.73 -3.19
N SER A 92 -1.80 15.58 -4.25
CA SER A 92 -3.24 15.32 -4.09
C SER A 92 -3.50 13.98 -3.39
N TRP A 93 -2.69 12.95 -3.67
CA TRP A 93 -2.78 11.68 -2.97
C TRP A 93 -2.53 11.85 -1.47
N LEU A 94 -1.52 12.62 -1.06
CA LEU A 94 -1.21 12.86 0.35
C LEU A 94 -2.36 13.54 1.08
N VAL A 95 -3.07 14.45 0.43
CA VAL A 95 -4.19 15.21 1.05
C VAL A 95 -5.29 14.27 1.55
N TRP A 96 -5.65 13.26 0.79
CA TRP A 96 -6.68 12.30 1.18
C TRP A 96 -6.10 10.99 1.76
N GLY A 97 -4.90 10.60 1.35
CA GLY A 97 -4.27 9.36 1.75
C GLY A 97 -3.79 9.36 3.20
N ILE A 98 -3.17 10.45 3.66
CA ILE A 98 -2.72 10.57 5.06
C ILE A 98 -3.89 10.46 6.04
N PRO A 99 -4.98 11.23 5.91
CA PRO A 99 -6.13 11.08 6.80
C PRO A 99 -6.79 9.70 6.74
N LEU A 100 -6.86 9.09 5.54
CA LEU A 100 -7.35 7.71 5.38
C LEU A 100 -6.52 6.73 6.22
N VAL A 101 -5.20 6.79 6.11
CA VAL A 101 -4.29 5.91 6.85
C VAL A 101 -4.45 6.11 8.35
N ILE A 102 -4.55 7.35 8.84
CA ILE A 102 -4.72 7.64 10.27
C ILE A 102 -6.01 6.98 10.79
N ILE A 103 -7.13 7.18 10.10
CA ILE A 103 -8.42 6.59 10.49
C ILE A 103 -8.37 5.06 10.43
N PHE A 104 -7.76 4.50 9.38
CA PHE A 104 -7.68 3.06 9.21
C PHE A 104 -6.77 2.41 10.27
N VAL A 105 -5.66 3.06 10.66
CA VAL A 105 -4.80 2.64 11.79
C VAL A 105 -5.59 2.63 13.09
N CYS A 106 -6.44 3.63 13.33
CA CYS A 106 -7.33 3.66 14.50
C CYS A 106 -8.32 2.49 14.50
N ILE A 107 -8.94 2.21 13.35
CA ILE A 107 -9.88 1.08 13.19
C ILE A 107 -9.14 -0.25 13.40
N ALA A 108 -7.96 -0.42 12.81
CA ALA A 108 -7.15 -1.63 12.97
C ALA A 108 -6.75 -1.85 14.44
N GLY A 109 -6.28 -0.80 15.11
CA GLY A 109 -5.96 -0.85 16.54
C GLY A 109 -7.17 -1.19 17.40
N LEU A 110 -8.34 -0.67 17.07
CA LEU A 110 -9.60 -0.97 17.75
C LEU A 110 -10.01 -2.44 17.57
N ILE A 111 -10.02 -2.94 16.33
CA ILE A 111 -10.41 -4.33 16.01
C ILE A 111 -9.46 -5.33 16.70
N ILE A 112 -8.14 -5.10 16.59
CA ILE A 112 -7.15 -5.93 17.30
C ILE A 112 -7.39 -5.89 18.80
N SER A 113 -7.64 -4.71 19.36
CA SER A 113 -7.86 -4.55 20.79
C SER A 113 -9.12 -5.25 21.27
N LEU A 114 -10.22 -5.13 20.56
CA LEU A 114 -11.50 -5.75 20.93
C LEU A 114 -11.44 -7.27 20.85
N LEU A 115 -10.83 -7.82 19.79
CA LEU A 115 -10.82 -9.26 19.54
C LEU A 115 -9.72 -9.99 20.30
N LEU A 116 -8.51 -9.43 20.42
CA LEU A 116 -7.37 -10.08 21.05
C LEU A 116 -7.10 -9.63 22.49
N ARG A 117 -7.74 -8.54 22.94
CA ARG A 117 -7.77 -8.06 24.34
C ARG A 117 -6.37 -7.89 24.96
N PRO A 118 -5.51 -6.98 24.41
CA PRO A 118 -4.12 -6.79 24.86
C PRO A 118 -4.01 -6.44 26.35
N TRP A 119 -5.01 -5.77 26.94
CA TRP A 119 -5.02 -5.40 28.36
C TRP A 119 -4.96 -6.60 29.32
N ARG A 120 -5.26 -7.80 28.88
CA ARG A 120 -5.10 -9.04 29.65
C ARG A 120 -3.65 -9.51 29.73
N HIS A 121 -2.77 -8.97 28.90
CA HIS A 121 -1.39 -9.36 28.75
C HIS A 121 -0.42 -8.20 29.04
N GLN A 122 -0.86 -7.15 29.73
CA GLN A 122 0.00 -6.00 30.06
C GLN A 122 1.16 -6.41 30.97
N GLN A 123 2.35 -6.05 30.54
CA GLN A 123 3.57 -6.01 31.38
C GLN A 123 3.97 -4.55 31.61
N TYR A 124 4.32 -4.26 32.87
CA TYR A 124 4.69 -2.89 33.25
C TYR A 124 6.09 -2.49 32.81
N TYR A 125 6.98 -3.44 32.54
CA TYR A 125 8.36 -3.17 32.13
C TYR A 125 8.82 -4.15 31.05
N ILE A 126 9.03 -3.68 29.84
CA ILE A 126 9.77 -4.36 28.80
C ILE A 126 11.13 -3.71 28.70
N GLN A 127 12.19 -4.39 29.10
CA GLN A 127 13.54 -3.93 28.87
C GLN A 127 13.89 -4.20 27.40
N LEU A 128 13.83 -3.16 26.60
CA LEU A 128 14.31 -3.23 25.22
C LEU A 128 15.82 -3.01 25.25
N PRO A 129 16.63 -3.94 24.73
CA PRO A 129 18.07 -3.77 24.66
C PRO A 129 18.43 -2.82 23.50
N PHE A 130 18.04 -1.56 23.62
CA PHE A 130 18.52 -0.53 22.73
C PHE A 130 19.83 0.01 23.28
N ASP A 131 20.92 -0.27 22.57
CA ASP A 131 22.16 0.47 22.75
C ASP A 131 21.95 1.91 22.31
N ALA A 132 21.65 2.76 23.27
CA ALA A 132 21.41 4.21 23.04
C ALA A 132 22.66 4.95 22.50
N GLY A 133 23.78 4.26 22.31
CA GLY A 133 25.06 4.83 21.87
C GLY A 133 25.46 4.58 20.43
N LYS A 134 24.69 3.81 19.64
CA LYS A 134 25.08 3.56 18.25
C LYS A 134 24.80 4.78 17.36
N THR A 135 25.87 5.42 16.89
CA THR A 135 25.78 6.48 15.88
C THR A 135 25.34 5.88 14.53
N PHE A 136 24.45 6.60 13.84
CA PHE A 136 24.05 6.21 12.49
C PHE A 136 25.26 6.07 11.56
N HIS A 137 25.30 4.95 10.86
CA HIS A 137 26.29 4.72 9.82
C HIS A 137 26.16 5.75 8.69
N PRO A 138 27.27 6.21 8.04
CA PRO A 138 27.19 7.17 6.93
C PRO A 138 26.21 6.78 5.82
N PHE A 139 26.14 5.51 5.43
CA PHE A 139 25.16 5.01 4.48
C PHE A 139 23.73 5.25 4.94
N GLN A 140 23.40 4.98 6.20
CA GLN A 140 22.07 5.19 6.76
C GLN A 140 21.67 6.67 6.74
N LYS A 141 22.60 7.58 7.12
CA LYS A 141 22.37 9.03 7.07
C LYS A 141 22.06 9.49 5.65
N ILE A 142 22.85 9.08 4.67
CA ILE A 142 22.65 9.47 3.28
C ILE A 142 21.36 8.90 2.74
N THR A 143 21.03 7.65 3.02
CA THR A 143 19.76 7.04 2.60
C THR A 143 18.55 7.81 3.15
N VAL A 144 18.57 8.19 4.44
CA VAL A 144 17.51 9.02 5.03
C VAL A 144 17.40 10.36 4.30
N TRP A 145 18.53 11.06 4.06
CA TRP A 145 18.51 12.34 3.35
C TRP A 145 18.02 12.21 1.90
N LEU A 146 18.40 11.15 1.18
CA LEU A 146 17.91 10.88 -0.17
C LEU A 146 16.40 10.57 -0.17
N THR A 147 15.92 9.85 0.83
CA THR A 147 14.48 9.59 1.01
C THR A 147 13.73 10.90 1.23
N VAL A 148 14.22 11.77 2.14
CA VAL A 148 13.64 13.11 2.37
C VAL A 148 13.67 13.95 1.10
N TYR A 149 14.80 13.97 0.38
CA TYR A 149 14.93 14.67 -0.89
C TYR A 149 13.90 14.20 -1.92
N TYR A 150 13.74 12.89 -2.10
CA TYR A 150 12.78 12.30 -3.03
C TYR A 150 11.33 12.72 -2.70
N PHE A 151 10.92 12.58 -1.46
CA PHE A 151 9.56 12.96 -1.05
C PHE A 151 9.33 14.46 -1.15
N LEU A 152 10.28 15.28 -0.70
CA LEU A 152 10.15 16.73 -0.73
C LEU A 152 10.11 17.26 -2.17
N SER A 153 10.99 16.76 -3.04
CA SER A 153 11.00 17.16 -4.46
C SER A 153 9.71 16.73 -5.16
N SER A 154 9.25 15.50 -4.96
CA SER A 154 7.99 15.01 -5.52
C SER A 154 6.79 15.84 -5.04
N PHE A 155 6.76 16.21 -3.77
CA PHE A 155 5.72 17.05 -3.20
C PHE A 155 5.72 18.46 -3.79
N ILE A 156 6.89 19.12 -3.85
CA ILE A 156 7.03 20.46 -4.40
C ILE A 156 6.65 20.48 -5.89
N LEU A 157 7.15 19.52 -6.69
CA LEU A 157 6.83 19.42 -8.10
C LEU A 157 5.33 19.21 -8.33
N SER A 158 4.68 18.39 -7.50
CA SER A 158 3.25 18.16 -7.57
C SER A 158 2.44 19.41 -7.23
N LEU A 159 2.87 20.19 -6.23
CA LEU A 159 2.27 21.50 -5.94
C LEU A 159 2.46 22.48 -7.09
N LEU A 160 3.64 22.53 -7.69
CA LEU A 160 3.89 23.39 -8.84
C LEU A 160 2.97 23.04 -10.02
N MET A 161 2.75 21.75 -10.31
CA MET A 161 1.79 21.33 -11.34
C MET A 161 0.36 21.76 -11.02
N MET A 162 -0.02 21.70 -9.75
CA MET A 162 -1.37 22.07 -9.31
C MET A 162 -1.62 23.58 -9.41
N TYR A 163 -0.68 24.40 -8.96
CA TYR A 163 -0.85 25.86 -8.92
C TYR A 163 -0.48 26.57 -10.23
N PHE A 164 0.37 25.95 -11.08
CA PHE A 164 0.84 26.52 -12.33
C PHE A 164 0.60 25.58 -13.52
N PRO A 165 -0.66 25.27 -13.87
CA PRO A 165 -0.98 24.29 -14.93
C PRO A 165 -0.46 24.71 -16.31
N GLY A 166 -0.25 26.01 -16.55
CA GLY A 166 0.35 26.49 -17.80
C GLY A 166 1.84 26.21 -17.96
N GLN A 167 2.53 25.76 -16.90
CA GLN A 167 3.97 25.49 -16.90
C GLN A 167 4.32 24.00 -16.76
N THR A 168 3.39 23.12 -17.11
CA THR A 168 3.55 21.67 -16.96
C THR A 168 4.83 21.15 -17.63
N VAL A 169 5.17 21.65 -18.81
CA VAL A 169 6.38 21.25 -19.56
C VAL A 169 7.65 21.62 -18.79
N LEU A 170 7.72 22.83 -18.22
CA LEU A 170 8.85 23.25 -17.39
C LEU A 170 9.00 22.37 -16.14
N VAL A 171 7.89 22.07 -15.47
CA VAL A 171 7.90 21.21 -14.27
C VAL A 171 8.35 19.80 -14.61
N LEU A 172 7.97 19.24 -15.77
CA LEU A 172 8.45 17.96 -16.25
C LEU A 172 9.96 17.94 -16.51
N TYR A 173 10.51 19.02 -17.12
CA TYR A 173 11.96 19.14 -17.28
C TYR A 173 12.69 19.20 -15.94
N ILE A 174 12.20 19.98 -14.98
CA ILE A 174 12.78 20.07 -13.65
C ILE A 174 12.71 18.69 -12.97
N SER A 175 11.58 17.99 -13.07
CA SER A 175 11.43 16.62 -12.54
C SER A 175 12.46 15.66 -13.14
N GLY A 176 12.66 15.72 -14.45
CA GLY A 176 13.68 14.91 -15.15
C GLY A 176 15.10 15.20 -14.64
N ILE A 177 15.45 16.47 -14.46
CA ILE A 177 16.77 16.88 -13.93
C ILE A 177 16.95 16.38 -12.49
N LEU A 178 15.96 16.56 -11.62
CA LEU A 178 16.04 16.12 -10.23
C LEU A 178 16.13 14.58 -10.13
N THR A 179 15.41 13.86 -10.98
CA THR A 179 15.50 12.40 -11.06
C THR A 179 16.87 11.96 -11.55
N LEU A 180 17.41 12.60 -12.59
CA LEU A 180 18.75 12.31 -13.08
C LEU A 180 19.81 12.58 -12.01
N LEU A 181 19.69 13.67 -11.28
CA LEU A 181 20.57 14.00 -10.16
C LEU A 181 20.52 12.92 -9.07
N LEU A 182 19.32 12.44 -8.72
CA LEU A 182 19.15 11.35 -7.77
C LEU A 182 19.85 10.06 -8.25
N VAL A 183 19.68 9.68 -9.52
CA VAL A 183 20.34 8.53 -10.13
C VAL A 183 21.86 8.69 -10.08
N VAL A 184 22.39 9.86 -10.45
CA VAL A 184 23.83 10.12 -10.39
C VAL A 184 24.37 9.99 -8.95
N ILE A 185 23.65 10.50 -7.97
CA ILE A 185 24.04 10.38 -6.56
C ILE A 185 24.05 8.90 -6.13
N LEU A 186 23.01 8.14 -6.47
CA LEU A 186 22.89 6.73 -6.07
C LEU A 186 24.00 5.85 -6.65
N PHE A 187 24.36 6.04 -7.93
CA PHE A 187 25.28 5.16 -8.63
C PHE A 187 26.73 5.63 -8.64
N PHE A 188 26.98 6.92 -8.46
CA PHE A 188 28.32 7.50 -8.65
C PHE A 188 28.89 8.20 -7.41
N LEU A 189 28.07 8.54 -6.40
CA LEU A 189 28.58 9.18 -5.20
C LEU A 189 29.35 8.18 -4.32
N PRO A 190 30.67 8.31 -4.15
CA PRO A 190 31.46 7.39 -3.34
C PRO A 190 31.25 7.68 -1.84
N VAL A 191 30.59 6.79 -1.15
CA VAL A 191 30.33 6.85 0.29
C VAL A 191 31.23 5.87 1.04
N LYS A 192 31.72 6.22 2.24
CA LYS A 192 32.50 5.30 3.08
C LYS A 192 31.66 4.09 3.49
N ALA A 193 32.10 2.89 3.18
CA ALA A 193 31.40 1.65 3.41
C ALA A 193 31.32 1.22 4.90
N GLY A 194 32.10 1.82 5.80
CA GLY A 194 32.09 1.54 7.23
C GLY A 194 32.99 2.47 8.02
N SER A 195 32.86 2.47 9.35
CA SER A 195 33.72 3.25 10.25
C SER A 195 35.16 2.73 10.26
N GLU A 196 35.38 1.46 9.95
CA GLU A 196 36.71 0.81 9.96
C GLU A 196 37.26 0.58 8.54
N SER A 197 36.43 0.69 7.50
CA SER A 197 36.85 0.49 6.12
C SER A 197 37.12 1.82 5.43
N ASN A 198 38.31 1.99 4.89
CA ASN A 198 38.66 3.13 4.03
C ASN A 198 38.12 2.99 2.60
N SER A 199 37.44 1.88 2.28
CA SER A 199 36.83 1.67 0.97
C SER A 199 35.61 2.59 0.78
N ARG A 200 35.61 3.28 -0.34
CA ARG A 200 34.45 4.08 -0.79
C ARG A 200 33.71 3.29 -1.85
N GLN A 201 32.41 3.18 -1.70
CA GLN A 201 31.54 2.48 -2.64
C GLN A 201 30.33 3.34 -2.99
N ALA A 202 29.76 3.15 -4.18
CA ALA A 202 28.50 3.75 -4.54
C ALA A 202 27.36 3.18 -3.67
N LEU A 203 26.29 3.94 -3.50
CA LEU A 203 25.11 3.50 -2.73
C LEU A 203 24.39 2.34 -3.42
N LEU A 204 24.36 2.34 -4.75
CA LEU A 204 23.77 1.29 -5.59
C LEU A 204 24.78 0.90 -6.69
N THR A 205 24.73 -0.37 -7.05
CA THR A 205 25.42 -0.91 -8.21
C THR A 205 24.41 -1.34 -9.27
N LEU A 206 24.85 -1.49 -10.53
CA LEU A 206 23.98 -2.04 -11.57
C LEU A 206 23.47 -3.44 -11.23
N ALA A 207 24.27 -4.24 -10.54
CA ALA A 207 23.86 -5.57 -10.09
C ALA A 207 22.66 -5.53 -9.13
N ASP A 208 22.59 -4.54 -8.23
CA ASP A 208 21.46 -4.35 -7.32
C ASP A 208 20.17 -4.07 -8.10
N CYS A 209 20.24 -3.35 -9.21
CA CYS A 209 19.09 -3.07 -10.07
C CYS A 209 18.57 -4.31 -10.79
N TYR A 210 19.47 -5.22 -11.22
CA TYR A 210 19.07 -6.41 -11.98
C TYR A 210 18.62 -7.57 -11.08
N ASN A 211 19.21 -7.71 -9.91
CA ASN A 211 18.92 -8.82 -8.99
C ASN A 211 17.53 -8.71 -8.34
N GLU A 212 16.98 -7.51 -8.22
CA GLU A 212 15.69 -7.26 -7.54
C GLU A 212 14.63 -6.63 -8.45
N LEU A 213 14.82 -6.66 -9.78
CA LEU A 213 13.80 -6.19 -10.71
C LEU A 213 12.49 -6.94 -10.48
N PRO A 214 11.37 -6.26 -10.28
CA PRO A 214 10.05 -6.87 -10.17
C PRO A 214 9.56 -7.34 -11.56
N THR A 215 10.37 -8.20 -12.21
CA THR A 215 10.11 -8.71 -13.58
C THR A 215 8.74 -9.34 -13.68
N LYS A 216 8.29 -10.07 -12.64
CA LYS A 216 6.93 -10.61 -12.58
C LYS A 216 5.88 -9.51 -12.64
N GLY A 217 6.09 -8.39 -11.93
CA GLY A 217 5.19 -7.24 -11.97
C GLY A 217 5.08 -6.63 -13.38
N PHE A 218 6.22 -6.41 -14.05
CA PHE A 218 6.22 -5.89 -15.43
C PHE A 218 5.55 -6.85 -16.42
N ILE A 219 5.79 -8.16 -16.28
CA ILE A 219 5.13 -9.18 -17.12
C ILE A 219 3.62 -9.16 -16.86
N PHE A 220 3.17 -9.10 -15.61
CA PHE A 220 1.74 -9.02 -15.28
C PHE A 220 1.08 -7.77 -15.85
N VAL A 221 1.72 -6.60 -15.73
CA VAL A 221 1.20 -5.36 -16.34
C VAL A 221 1.10 -5.50 -17.86
N GLY A 222 2.14 -6.02 -18.50
CA GLY A 222 2.14 -6.27 -19.94
C GLY A 222 1.01 -7.24 -20.38
N ILE A 223 0.86 -8.35 -19.68
CA ILE A 223 -0.22 -9.33 -19.94
C ILE A 223 -1.60 -8.68 -19.75
N ALA A 224 -1.77 -7.87 -18.69
CA ALA A 224 -3.04 -7.22 -18.42
C ALA A 224 -3.43 -6.19 -19.51
N VAL A 225 -2.45 -5.41 -20.00
CA VAL A 225 -2.68 -4.47 -21.11
C VAL A 225 -3.07 -5.24 -22.40
N VAL A 226 -2.34 -6.31 -22.70
CA VAL A 226 -2.66 -7.16 -23.87
C VAL A 226 -4.04 -7.81 -23.70
N LEU A 227 -4.33 -8.35 -22.52
CA LEU A 227 -5.63 -8.98 -22.23
C LEU A 227 -6.77 -7.96 -22.34
N ALA A 228 -6.60 -6.75 -21.78
CA ALA A 228 -7.59 -5.68 -21.92
C ALA A 228 -7.85 -5.32 -23.39
N ALA A 229 -6.80 -5.19 -24.19
CA ALA A 229 -6.93 -4.93 -25.62
C ALA A 229 -7.65 -6.05 -26.38
N VAL A 230 -7.32 -7.32 -26.06
CA VAL A 230 -7.98 -8.50 -26.66
C VAL A 230 -9.46 -8.57 -26.24
N LEU A 231 -9.77 -8.37 -24.96
CA LEU A 231 -11.17 -8.38 -24.48
C LEU A 231 -11.99 -7.25 -25.11
N TYR A 232 -11.37 -6.07 -25.29
CA TYR A 232 -12.00 -4.96 -26.00
C TYR A 232 -12.26 -5.29 -27.47
N ALA A 233 -11.25 -5.82 -28.18
CA ALA A 233 -11.35 -6.19 -29.60
C ALA A 233 -12.38 -7.31 -29.86
N LEU A 234 -12.59 -8.21 -28.89
CA LEU A 234 -13.59 -9.28 -28.94
C LEU A 234 -15.00 -8.83 -28.56
N GLY A 235 -15.23 -7.55 -28.21
CA GLY A 235 -16.52 -7.05 -27.75
C GLY A 235 -16.98 -7.61 -26.42
N ILE A 236 -16.07 -8.24 -25.65
CA ILE A 236 -16.40 -8.87 -24.36
C ILE A 236 -16.86 -7.81 -23.34
N HIS A 237 -16.44 -6.56 -23.51
CA HIS A 237 -16.93 -5.44 -22.71
C HIS A 237 -18.46 -5.24 -22.84
N GLU A 238 -19.05 -5.45 -24.02
CA GLU A 238 -20.49 -5.40 -24.23
C GLU A 238 -21.21 -6.56 -23.54
N PHE A 239 -20.61 -7.76 -23.59
CA PHE A 239 -21.13 -8.93 -22.89
C PHE A 239 -21.13 -8.72 -21.37
N PHE A 240 -20.04 -8.20 -20.80
CA PHE A 240 -19.98 -7.88 -19.36
C PHE A 240 -20.92 -6.75 -18.97
N ALA A 241 -21.12 -5.74 -19.82
CA ALA A 241 -22.10 -4.69 -19.59
C ALA A 241 -23.53 -5.26 -19.50
N GLY A 242 -23.95 -6.06 -20.48
CA GLY A 242 -25.26 -6.70 -20.48
C GLY A 242 -25.44 -7.71 -19.33
N TRP A 243 -24.41 -8.44 -18.98
CA TRP A 243 -24.43 -9.33 -17.83
C TRP A 243 -24.56 -8.57 -16.50
N ALA A 244 -23.82 -7.47 -16.35
CA ALA A 244 -23.89 -6.61 -15.16
C ALA A 244 -25.28 -5.98 -15.02
N GLU A 245 -25.90 -5.51 -16.12
CA GLU A 245 -27.29 -5.01 -16.11
C GLU A 245 -28.29 -6.07 -15.65
N SER A 246 -28.07 -7.34 -16.02
CA SER A 246 -28.96 -8.45 -15.64
C SER A 246 -28.85 -8.89 -14.18
N ILE A 247 -27.69 -8.68 -13.55
CA ILE A 247 -27.42 -9.17 -12.18
C ILE A 247 -27.49 -8.05 -11.14
N ILE A 248 -27.13 -6.83 -11.53
CA ILE A 248 -27.19 -5.69 -10.61
C ILE A 248 -28.64 -5.27 -10.46
N PRO A 249 -29.21 -5.38 -9.25
CA PRO A 249 -30.61 -5.00 -9.04
C PRO A 249 -30.85 -3.53 -9.43
N THR A 250 -31.92 -3.31 -10.15
CA THR A 250 -32.39 -1.95 -10.46
C THR A 250 -32.70 -1.23 -9.15
N GLY A 251 -31.96 -0.15 -8.87
CA GLY A 251 -32.07 0.59 -7.60
C GLY A 251 -30.98 0.32 -6.56
N LEU A 252 -29.96 -0.47 -6.90
CA LEU A 252 -28.78 -0.59 -6.05
C LEU A 252 -28.11 0.78 -5.92
N SER A 253 -27.90 1.25 -4.69
CA SER A 253 -27.21 2.51 -4.48
C SER A 253 -25.74 2.41 -4.93
N LEU A 254 -25.17 3.51 -5.41
CA LEU A 254 -23.76 3.57 -5.80
C LEU A 254 -22.83 3.13 -4.66
N PHE A 255 -23.16 3.48 -3.42
CA PHE A 255 -22.43 3.02 -2.24
C PHE A 255 -22.46 1.50 -2.13
N ALA A 256 -23.63 0.87 -2.28
CA ALA A 256 -23.73 -0.59 -2.17
C ALA A 256 -22.96 -1.31 -3.27
N LEU A 257 -23.00 -0.81 -4.52
CA LEU A 257 -22.22 -1.33 -5.63
C LEU A 257 -20.72 -1.27 -5.31
N PHE A 258 -20.21 -0.11 -4.93
CA PHE A 258 -18.80 0.10 -4.66
C PHE A 258 -18.34 -0.67 -3.43
N PHE A 259 -19.19 -0.79 -2.41
CA PHE A 259 -18.90 -1.61 -1.24
C PHE A 259 -18.79 -3.10 -1.57
N LEU A 260 -19.69 -3.62 -2.41
CA LEU A 260 -19.62 -5.00 -2.88
C LEU A 260 -18.37 -5.26 -3.71
N VAL A 261 -17.98 -4.33 -4.59
CA VAL A 261 -16.74 -4.42 -5.36
C VAL A 261 -15.52 -4.38 -4.43
N ALA A 262 -15.52 -3.51 -3.43
CA ALA A 262 -14.47 -3.43 -2.43
C ALA A 262 -14.33 -4.74 -1.63
N LEU A 263 -15.45 -5.34 -1.20
CA LEU A 263 -15.48 -6.63 -0.53
C LEU A 263 -14.94 -7.73 -1.45
N ALA A 264 -15.50 -7.84 -2.66
CA ALA A 264 -15.08 -8.86 -3.61
C ALA A 264 -13.58 -8.76 -3.92
N THR A 265 -13.06 -7.55 -4.13
CA THR A 265 -11.63 -7.29 -4.32
C THR A 265 -10.81 -7.72 -3.10
N SER A 266 -11.17 -7.25 -1.90
CA SER A 266 -10.44 -7.53 -0.68
C SER A 266 -10.42 -9.04 -0.34
N PHE A 267 -11.54 -9.75 -0.48
CA PHE A 267 -11.58 -11.19 -0.25
C PHE A 267 -10.86 -12.00 -1.34
N SER A 268 -10.90 -11.55 -2.59
CA SER A 268 -10.17 -12.19 -3.69
C SER A 268 -8.65 -12.12 -3.49
N THR A 269 -8.13 -11.02 -2.95
CA THR A 269 -6.69 -10.87 -2.67
C THR A 269 -6.19 -11.75 -1.53
N GLU A 270 -7.08 -12.34 -0.74
CA GLU A 270 -6.67 -13.31 0.29
C GLU A 270 -6.17 -14.64 -0.28
N VAL A 271 -6.51 -14.94 -1.54
CA VAL A 271 -6.16 -16.19 -2.22
C VAL A 271 -5.32 -15.92 -3.47
N LEU A 272 -5.57 -14.79 -4.14
CA LEU A 272 -4.93 -14.41 -5.38
C LEU A 272 -3.97 -13.24 -5.18
N SER A 273 -3.03 -13.04 -6.11
CA SER A 273 -2.13 -11.89 -6.11
C SER A 273 -2.91 -10.57 -6.17
N ASN A 274 -2.56 -9.60 -5.33
CA ASN A 274 -3.15 -8.25 -5.32
C ASN A 274 -3.18 -7.62 -6.71
N THR A 275 -2.06 -7.71 -7.45
CA THR A 275 -1.94 -7.19 -8.81
C THR A 275 -2.89 -7.88 -9.78
N ALA A 276 -2.99 -9.22 -9.70
CA ALA A 276 -3.87 -9.97 -10.59
C ALA A 276 -5.34 -9.61 -10.32
N VAL A 277 -5.75 -9.53 -9.07
CA VAL A 277 -7.10 -9.11 -8.67
C VAL A 277 -7.38 -7.69 -9.14
N GLN A 278 -6.48 -6.75 -8.84
CA GLN A 278 -6.61 -5.36 -9.24
C GLN A 278 -6.86 -5.22 -10.75
N LEU A 279 -6.00 -5.83 -11.55
CA LEU A 279 -6.10 -5.74 -13.02
C LEU A 279 -7.36 -6.43 -13.57
N SER A 280 -7.78 -7.55 -12.98
CA SER A 280 -9.03 -8.21 -13.36
C SER A 280 -10.24 -7.31 -13.15
N PHE A 281 -10.32 -6.63 -12.02
CA PHE A 281 -11.41 -5.66 -11.77
C PHE A 281 -11.29 -4.40 -12.64
N PHE A 282 -10.08 -3.96 -12.98
CA PHE A 282 -9.87 -2.79 -13.84
C PHE A 282 -10.46 -2.98 -15.23
N VAL A 283 -10.29 -4.16 -15.82
CA VAL A 283 -10.84 -4.49 -17.16
C VAL A 283 -12.36 -4.33 -17.18
N ILE A 284 -13.04 -4.66 -16.07
CA ILE A 284 -14.51 -4.60 -15.97
C ILE A 284 -14.98 -3.18 -15.62
N THR A 285 -14.15 -2.38 -14.96
CA THR A 285 -14.55 -1.07 -14.42
C THR A 285 -15.00 -0.09 -15.50
N ILE A 286 -14.27 0.01 -16.61
CA ILE A 286 -14.57 0.99 -17.67
C ILE A 286 -15.93 0.71 -18.31
N PRO A 287 -16.20 -0.51 -18.84
CA PRO A 287 -17.50 -0.83 -19.42
C PRO A 287 -18.63 -0.62 -18.39
N LEU A 288 -18.44 -1.09 -17.18
CA LEU A 288 -19.45 -0.97 -16.12
C LEU A 288 -19.75 0.49 -15.76
N SER A 289 -18.74 1.36 -15.76
CA SER A 289 -18.92 2.79 -15.49
C SER A 289 -19.71 3.49 -16.60
N GLN A 290 -19.49 3.11 -17.85
CA GLN A 290 -20.22 3.65 -19.00
C GLN A 290 -21.69 3.25 -18.97
N THR A 291 -21.96 1.98 -18.62
CA THR A 291 -23.32 1.44 -18.54
C THR A 291 -24.12 2.01 -17.38
N LEU A 292 -23.52 2.10 -16.20
CA LEU A 292 -24.21 2.51 -14.97
C LEU A 292 -24.04 4.00 -14.62
N GLY A 293 -23.26 4.75 -15.41
CA GLY A 293 -23.13 6.20 -15.29
C GLY A 293 -22.38 6.68 -14.04
N PHE A 294 -21.39 5.93 -13.57
CA PHE A 294 -20.54 6.35 -12.44
C PHE A 294 -19.09 6.67 -12.87
N SER A 295 -18.33 7.29 -11.98
CA SER A 295 -16.91 7.59 -12.23
C SER A 295 -16.06 6.33 -12.27
N ALA A 296 -15.46 6.01 -13.43
CA ALA A 296 -14.50 4.93 -13.57
C ALA A 296 -13.31 5.11 -12.61
N LEU A 297 -12.79 6.35 -12.45
CA LEU A 297 -11.67 6.63 -11.58
C LEU A 297 -11.98 6.30 -10.11
N ALA A 298 -13.18 6.65 -9.62
CA ALA A 298 -13.59 6.33 -8.26
C ALA A 298 -13.59 4.81 -8.00
N MET A 299 -14.13 4.02 -8.93
CA MET A 299 -14.10 2.56 -8.81
C MET A 299 -12.67 2.00 -8.90
N LEU A 300 -11.84 2.48 -9.83
CA LEU A 300 -10.43 2.08 -9.94
C LEU A 300 -9.66 2.36 -8.64
N MET A 301 -9.92 3.49 -7.98
CA MET A 301 -9.33 3.82 -6.68
C MET A 301 -9.79 2.85 -5.59
N ILE A 302 -11.09 2.55 -5.54
CA ILE A 302 -11.65 1.58 -4.58
C ILE A 302 -11.03 0.20 -4.79
N VAL A 303 -10.96 -0.29 -6.01
CA VAL A 303 -10.31 -1.57 -6.34
C VAL A 303 -8.84 -1.56 -5.92
N THR A 304 -8.11 -0.49 -6.20
CA THR A 304 -6.69 -0.37 -5.84
C THR A 304 -6.46 -0.44 -4.34
N LEU A 305 -7.19 0.36 -3.57
CA LEU A 305 -7.06 0.39 -2.12
C LEU A 305 -7.54 -0.92 -1.49
N SER A 306 -8.61 -1.52 -2.02
CA SER A 306 -9.13 -2.80 -1.54
C SER A 306 -8.23 -3.97 -1.90
N SER A 307 -7.52 -3.92 -3.03
CA SER A 307 -6.55 -4.97 -3.40
C SER A 307 -5.34 -5.02 -2.46
N THR A 308 -5.02 -3.91 -1.79
CA THR A 308 -3.97 -3.89 -0.75
C THR A 308 -4.50 -4.25 0.64
N SER A 309 -5.82 -4.37 0.79
CA SER A 309 -6.49 -4.77 2.05
C SER A 309 -6.54 -6.29 2.21
N ALA A 310 -5.38 -6.93 2.27
CA ALA A 310 -5.24 -8.36 2.48
C ALA A 310 -4.86 -8.63 3.94
N PHE A 311 -5.83 -8.94 4.78
CA PHE A 311 -5.65 -9.00 6.25
C PHE A 311 -5.87 -10.37 6.88
N MET A 312 -6.51 -11.32 6.15
CA MET A 312 -6.93 -12.61 6.71
C MET A 312 -5.88 -13.72 6.57
N SER A 313 -5.26 -13.81 5.40
CA SER A 313 -4.49 -14.99 5.05
C SER A 313 -2.97 -14.73 5.08
N PRO A 314 -2.17 -15.64 5.63
CA PRO A 314 -0.71 -15.54 5.55
C PRO A 314 -0.18 -15.73 4.14
N ILE A 315 -0.94 -16.34 3.24
CA ILE A 315 -0.54 -16.54 1.83
C ILE A 315 -0.98 -15.38 0.91
N ALA A 316 -1.81 -14.46 1.40
CA ALA A 316 -2.34 -13.36 0.60
C ALA A 316 -1.23 -12.47 0.02
N THR A 317 -0.23 -12.15 0.83
CA THR A 317 0.89 -11.32 0.43
C THR A 317 2.21 -11.82 1.03
N GLY A 318 3.34 -11.45 0.41
CA GLY A 318 4.65 -11.68 1.01
C GLY A 318 4.80 -11.06 2.39
N VAL A 319 4.16 -9.91 2.63
CA VAL A 319 4.12 -9.21 3.93
C VAL A 319 3.50 -10.08 5.00
N ASN A 320 2.33 -10.65 4.70
CA ASN A 320 1.59 -11.54 5.60
C ASN A 320 2.40 -12.80 5.90
N GLY A 321 2.97 -13.42 4.87
CA GLY A 321 3.81 -14.62 5.00
C GLY A 321 5.06 -14.38 5.84
N LEU A 322 5.74 -13.25 5.64
CA LEU A 322 6.94 -12.88 6.40
C LEU A 322 6.63 -12.69 7.90
N ALA A 323 5.58 -11.96 8.23
CA ALA A 323 5.23 -11.73 9.62
C ALA A 323 4.68 -13.00 10.29
N PHE A 324 3.85 -13.77 9.58
CA PHE A 324 3.28 -15.03 10.10
C PHE A 324 4.35 -16.10 10.31
N GLY A 325 5.27 -16.25 9.38
CA GLY A 325 6.36 -17.23 9.47
C GLY A 325 7.55 -16.77 10.32
N GLY A 326 7.78 -15.46 10.42
CA GLY A 326 8.91 -14.88 11.15
C GLY A 326 8.68 -14.73 12.65
N VAL A 327 7.42 -14.71 13.10
CA VAL A 327 7.06 -14.69 14.54
C VAL A 327 6.52 -16.05 14.94
N LYS A 328 7.13 -16.69 15.95
CA LYS A 328 6.68 -18.00 16.44
C LYS A 328 5.31 -17.90 17.11
N ASP A 329 4.54 -18.98 17.06
CA ASP A 329 3.25 -19.16 17.75
C ASP A 329 2.12 -18.23 17.31
N VAL A 330 2.18 -17.65 16.12
CA VAL A 330 1.06 -16.89 15.54
C VAL A 330 -0.11 -17.84 15.24
N SER A 331 -1.30 -17.46 15.70
CA SER A 331 -2.50 -18.28 15.52
C SER A 331 -3.17 -18.01 14.18
N PHE A 332 -3.17 -18.98 13.28
CA PHE A 332 -3.85 -18.90 11.99
C PHE A 332 -5.36 -18.62 12.12
N SER A 333 -6.05 -19.34 13.00
CA SER A 333 -7.50 -19.14 13.19
C SER A 333 -7.85 -17.74 13.66
N ARG A 334 -7.02 -17.13 14.53
CA ARG A 334 -7.23 -15.74 14.97
C ARG A 334 -6.92 -14.74 13.89
N MET A 335 -5.90 -15.00 13.09
CA MET A 335 -5.58 -14.18 11.90
C MET A 335 -6.78 -14.16 10.95
N LEU A 336 -7.40 -15.32 10.66
CA LEU A 336 -8.60 -15.40 9.83
C LEU A 336 -9.76 -14.57 10.41
N VAL A 337 -10.06 -14.74 11.69
CA VAL A 337 -11.19 -14.04 12.33
C VAL A 337 -10.97 -12.54 12.38
N VAL A 338 -9.80 -12.11 12.86
CA VAL A 338 -9.49 -10.66 12.96
C VAL A 338 -9.43 -10.03 11.58
N GLY A 339 -8.81 -10.73 10.61
CA GLY A 339 -8.71 -10.28 9.24
C GLY A 339 -10.06 -10.17 8.53
N PHE A 340 -10.99 -11.10 8.80
CA PHE A 340 -12.35 -11.04 8.27
C PHE A 340 -13.05 -9.72 8.65
N PHE A 341 -13.00 -9.33 9.92
CA PHE A 341 -13.55 -8.06 10.36
C PHE A 341 -12.80 -6.87 9.80
N MET A 342 -11.47 -6.99 9.62
CA MET A 342 -10.65 -5.95 9.00
C MET A 342 -11.00 -5.75 7.53
N ASN A 343 -11.23 -6.82 6.75
CA ASN A 343 -11.63 -6.73 5.34
C ASN A 343 -12.98 -6.03 5.20
N ILE A 344 -13.96 -6.36 6.03
CA ILE A 344 -15.28 -5.71 6.03
C ILE A 344 -15.16 -4.23 6.40
N ALA A 345 -14.47 -3.93 7.51
CA ALA A 345 -14.28 -2.55 7.96
C ALA A 345 -13.48 -1.73 6.94
N GLY A 346 -12.46 -2.33 6.33
CA GLY A 346 -11.65 -1.73 5.28
C GLY A 346 -12.48 -1.41 4.03
N ALA A 347 -13.27 -2.35 3.54
CA ALA A 347 -14.15 -2.14 2.39
C ALA A 347 -15.14 -0.99 2.65
N GLY A 348 -15.76 -0.95 3.84
CA GLY A 348 -16.66 0.12 4.25
C GLY A 348 -15.97 1.48 4.35
N LEU A 349 -14.79 1.52 4.98
CA LEU A 349 -14.02 2.76 5.09
C LEU A 349 -13.57 3.27 3.71
N ILE A 350 -12.96 2.42 2.89
CA ILE A 350 -12.45 2.79 1.56
C ILE A 350 -13.58 3.31 0.70
N THR A 351 -14.71 2.60 0.64
CA THR A 351 -15.88 3.03 -0.13
C THR A 351 -16.41 4.38 0.34
N SER A 352 -16.65 4.54 1.65
CA SER A 352 -17.10 5.81 2.21
C SER A 352 -16.10 6.94 1.95
N TRP A 353 -14.81 6.64 2.07
CA TRP A 353 -13.75 7.62 1.88
C TRP A 353 -13.68 8.14 0.44
N VAL A 354 -13.70 7.25 -0.53
CA VAL A 354 -13.65 7.63 -1.95
C VAL A 354 -14.92 8.39 -2.35
N LEU A 355 -16.09 7.89 -1.97
CA LEU A 355 -17.36 8.51 -2.35
C LEU A 355 -17.67 9.83 -1.64
N VAL A 356 -17.09 10.07 -0.45
CA VAL A 356 -17.41 11.28 0.32
C VAL A 356 -16.24 12.26 0.34
N VAL A 357 -15.04 11.79 0.64
CA VAL A 357 -13.88 12.68 0.84
C VAL A 357 -13.19 12.98 -0.48
N VAL A 358 -12.85 11.94 -1.25
CA VAL A 358 -12.13 12.11 -2.51
C VAL A 358 -13.03 12.79 -3.55
N ASP A 359 -14.29 12.42 -3.59
CA ASP A 359 -15.27 13.05 -4.47
C ASP A 359 -15.47 14.53 -4.17
N ARG A 360 -15.61 14.92 -2.89
CA ARG A 360 -15.69 16.35 -2.51
C ARG A 360 -14.45 17.15 -2.85
N LEU A 361 -13.28 16.52 -2.84
CA LEU A 361 -12.03 17.21 -3.17
C LEU A 361 -11.85 17.40 -4.67
N TYR A 362 -12.34 16.48 -5.50
CA TYR A 362 -12.00 16.42 -6.92
C TYR A 362 -13.19 16.34 -7.86
N GLY A 363 -14.42 16.19 -7.35
CA GLY A 363 -15.64 16.17 -8.16
C GLY A 363 -15.69 15.03 -9.16
N PHE A 364 -15.41 13.79 -8.72
CA PHE A 364 -15.37 12.63 -9.61
C PHE A 364 -16.75 12.10 -9.99
N ILE A 365 -17.76 12.29 -9.13
CA ILE A 365 -19.06 11.65 -9.28
C ILE A 365 -20.10 12.64 -9.83
N GLY A 366 -19.79 13.95 -9.85
CA GLY A 366 -20.62 14.99 -10.45
C GLY A 366 -21.75 15.43 -9.55
#